data_3dcc23086d9f331b5a1421a1bfc207de
#
_entry.id   3dcc23086d9f331b5a1421a1bfc207de
#
_cell.length_a   1.000
_cell.length_b   1.000
_cell.length_c   1.000
_cell.angle_alpha   90.00
_cell.angle_beta   90.00
_cell.angle_gamma   90.00
#
_symmetry.space_group_name_H-M   'P 1'
#
loop_
_entity.id
_entity.type
_entity.pdbx_description
1 polymer ?
#
loop_
_entity_poly.entity_id
_entity_poly.type
_entity_poly.pdbx_seq_one_letter_code
_entity_poly.pdbx_strand_id
1 'polypeptide(L)'
;MMVRRALTPEAVERGRRLGAQLRRARGDRSITEVAAAAGVSPETLRKIETGRLATPSFATVAAVATSLGLSLDALAAEALLTDIASTTT
;
A
#
# COMPACT_ATOMS: atom_id res chain seq x y z
N MET A 1 -4.68 31.05 -0.93
CA MET A 1 -5.19 30.04 -1.85
C MET A 1 -4.57 28.69 -1.58
N MET A 2 -5.38 27.65 -1.61
CA MET A 2 -4.87 26.33 -1.38
C MET A 2 -4.43 25.70 -2.68
N VAL A 3 -3.22 25.19 -2.70
CA VAL A 3 -2.73 24.46 -3.85
C VAL A 3 -2.92 22.98 -3.57
N ARG A 4 -3.73 22.34 -4.39
CA ARG A 4 -3.95 20.91 -4.25
C ARG A 4 -2.94 20.18 -5.12
N ARG A 5 -2.15 19.35 -4.48
CA ARG A 5 -1.16 18.59 -5.22
C ARG A 5 -1.83 17.39 -5.87
N ALA A 6 -1.74 17.32 -7.18
CA ALA A 6 -2.26 16.18 -7.90
C ALA A 6 -1.31 15.00 -7.75
N LEU A 7 -1.88 13.80 -7.67
CA LEU A 7 -1.06 12.60 -7.66
C LEU A 7 -0.45 12.41 -9.03
N THR A 8 0.84 12.11 -9.07
CA THR A 8 1.49 11.80 -10.33
C THR A 8 1.12 10.38 -10.76
N PRO A 9 1.21 10.07 -12.07
CA PRO A 9 0.98 8.69 -12.50
C PRO A 9 1.88 7.70 -11.78
N GLU A 10 3.13 8.10 -11.49
CA GLU A 10 4.05 7.23 -10.76
C GLU A 10 3.55 6.96 -9.34
N ALA A 11 3.03 7.97 -8.67
CA ALA A 11 2.51 7.77 -7.32
C ALA A 11 1.29 6.87 -7.31
N VAL A 12 0.41 7.04 -8.30
CA VAL A 12 -0.77 6.18 -8.44
C VAL A 12 -0.34 4.74 -8.66
N GLU A 13 0.63 4.54 -9.54
CA GLU A 13 1.09 3.19 -9.85
C GLU A 13 1.76 2.54 -8.64
N ARG A 14 2.56 3.31 -7.88
CA ARG A 14 3.15 2.77 -6.66
C ARG A 14 2.08 2.33 -5.66
N GLY A 15 1.02 3.13 -5.55
CA GLY A 15 -0.08 2.77 -4.67
C GLY A 15 -0.76 1.48 -5.08
N ARG A 16 -0.94 1.29 -6.38
CA ARG A 16 -1.54 0.05 -6.87
C ARG A 16 -0.65 -1.16 -6.59
N ARG A 17 0.66 -1.01 -6.76
CA ARG A 17 1.58 -2.10 -6.48
C ARG A 17 1.64 -2.42 -5.00
N LEU A 18 1.66 -1.40 -4.17
CA LEU A 18 1.61 -1.60 -2.73
C LEU A 18 0.36 -2.36 -2.34
N GLY A 19 -0.79 -1.93 -2.85
CA GLY A 19 -2.03 -2.60 -2.56
C GLY A 19 -2.03 -4.05 -3.00
N ALA A 20 -1.48 -4.32 -4.18
CA ALA A 20 -1.40 -5.68 -4.70
C ALA A 20 -0.50 -6.56 -3.82
N GLN A 21 0.62 -6.00 -3.35
CA GLN A 21 1.49 -6.74 -2.46
C GLN A 21 0.79 -7.09 -1.16
N LEU A 22 0.08 -6.14 -0.58
CA LEU A 22 -0.62 -6.38 0.66
C LEU A 22 -1.72 -7.41 0.48
N ARG A 23 -2.42 -7.34 -0.64
CA ARG A 23 -3.47 -8.31 -0.92
C ARG A 23 -2.90 -9.72 -1.07
N ARG A 24 -1.79 -9.86 -1.77
CA ARG A 24 -1.16 -11.17 -1.92
C ARG A 24 -0.72 -11.72 -0.57
N ALA A 25 -0.15 -10.87 0.27
CA ALA A 25 0.30 -11.29 1.58
C ALA A 25 -0.86 -11.67 2.49
N ARG A 26 -2.01 -11.02 2.32
CA ARG A 26 -3.19 -11.36 3.10
C ARG A 26 -3.68 -12.76 2.78
N GLY A 27 -3.58 -13.17 1.53
CA GLY A 27 -3.97 -14.51 1.13
C GLY A 27 -5.42 -14.79 1.47
N ASP A 28 -5.66 -15.88 2.18
CA ASP A 28 -7.02 -16.33 2.50
C ASP A 28 -7.60 -15.66 3.73
N ARG A 29 -6.82 -14.86 4.44
CA ARG A 29 -7.32 -14.17 5.62
C ARG A 29 -8.30 -13.08 5.18
N SER A 30 -9.35 -12.88 5.97
CA SER A 30 -10.36 -11.89 5.59
C SER A 30 -9.84 -10.47 5.79
N ILE A 31 -10.41 -9.54 5.03
CA ILE A 31 -10.10 -8.13 5.20
C ILE A 31 -10.42 -7.69 6.63
N THR A 32 -11.57 -8.11 7.14
CA THR A 32 -11.99 -7.73 8.48
C THR A 32 -10.99 -8.20 9.52
N GLU A 33 -10.51 -9.41 9.39
CA GLU A 33 -9.55 -9.98 10.32
C GLU A 33 -8.24 -9.22 10.31
N VAL A 34 -7.69 -8.97 9.12
CA VAL A 34 -6.41 -8.27 9.02
C VAL A 34 -6.55 -6.82 9.44
N ALA A 35 -7.64 -6.17 9.06
CA ALA A 35 -7.88 -4.79 9.46
C ALA A 35 -7.95 -4.66 10.98
N ALA A 36 -8.65 -5.59 11.63
CA ALA A 36 -8.74 -5.57 13.08
C ALA A 36 -7.36 -5.74 13.72
N ALA A 37 -6.56 -6.66 13.20
CA ALA A 37 -5.22 -6.88 13.73
C ALA A 37 -4.34 -5.66 13.55
N ALA A 38 -4.54 -4.92 12.47
CA ALA A 38 -3.75 -3.73 12.19
C ALA A 38 -4.30 -2.46 12.85
N GLY A 39 -5.50 -2.53 13.41
CA GLY A 39 -6.11 -1.35 14.01
C GLY A 39 -6.62 -0.35 13.00
N VAL A 40 -6.98 -0.79 11.80
CA VAL A 40 -7.53 0.09 10.77
C VAL A 40 -8.91 -0.42 10.40
N SER A 41 -9.70 0.43 9.73
CA SER A 41 -11.02 0.00 9.31
C SER A 41 -10.92 -0.94 8.11
N PRO A 42 -11.84 -1.88 7.98
CA PRO A 42 -11.86 -2.74 6.78
C PRO A 42 -11.96 -1.96 5.49
N GLU A 43 -12.69 -0.85 5.52
CA GLU A 43 -12.82 -0.02 4.33
C GLU A 43 -11.49 0.60 3.94
N THR A 44 -10.72 1.07 4.92
CA THR A 44 -9.40 1.62 4.65
C THR A 44 -8.50 0.57 4.01
N LEU A 45 -8.49 -0.63 4.58
CA LEU A 45 -7.66 -1.70 4.02
C LEU A 45 -8.10 -2.03 2.59
N ARG A 46 -9.42 -2.08 2.35
CA ARG A 46 -9.92 -2.37 1.02
C ARG A 46 -9.49 -1.31 0.02
N LYS A 47 -9.53 -0.04 0.42
CA LYS A 47 -9.12 1.05 -0.46
C LYS A 47 -7.64 0.97 -0.79
N ILE A 48 -6.83 0.54 0.16
CA ILE A 48 -5.39 0.38 -0.09
C ILE A 48 -5.16 -0.77 -1.06
N GLU A 49 -5.82 -1.91 -0.83
CA GLU A 49 -5.60 -3.09 -1.67
C GLU A 49 -6.04 -2.89 -3.11
N THR A 50 -7.04 -2.05 -3.33
CA THR A 50 -7.53 -1.78 -4.67
C THR A 50 -6.86 -0.60 -5.34
N GLY A 51 -5.96 0.07 -4.62
CA GLY A 51 -5.25 1.22 -5.18
C GLY A 51 -6.05 2.51 -5.12
N ARG A 52 -7.26 2.50 -4.56
CA ARG A 52 -8.07 3.72 -4.47
C ARG A 52 -7.47 4.72 -3.51
N LEU A 53 -6.76 4.25 -2.48
CA LEU A 53 -6.00 5.10 -1.58
C LEU A 53 -4.54 4.92 -1.97
N ALA A 54 -4.05 5.79 -2.83
CA ALA A 54 -2.73 5.61 -3.44
C ALA A 54 -1.59 5.91 -2.46
N THR A 55 -1.82 6.82 -1.51
CA THR A 55 -0.78 7.24 -0.59
C THR A 55 -1.25 7.12 0.84
N PRO A 56 -1.40 5.88 1.35
CA PRO A 56 -1.77 5.71 2.75
C PRO A 56 -0.65 6.22 3.65
N SER A 57 -0.99 6.55 4.89
CA SER A 57 0.02 7.04 5.81
C SER A 57 1.02 5.94 6.13
N PHE A 58 2.22 6.36 6.50
CA PHE A 58 3.25 5.41 6.90
C PHE A 58 2.77 4.54 8.06
N ALA A 59 2.11 5.15 9.03
CA ALA A 59 1.65 4.40 10.20
C ALA A 59 0.66 3.31 9.80
N THR A 60 -0.23 3.61 8.87
CA THR A 60 -1.19 2.62 8.38
C THR A 60 -0.47 1.47 7.67
N VAL A 61 0.46 1.81 6.79
CA VAL A 61 1.20 0.78 6.05
C VAL A 61 2.00 -0.08 7.01
N ALA A 62 2.67 0.54 7.98
CA ALA A 62 3.47 -0.20 8.95
C ALA A 62 2.60 -1.16 9.76
N ALA A 63 1.41 -0.70 10.18
CA ALA A 63 0.52 -1.54 10.98
C ALA A 63 0.02 -2.74 10.17
N VAL A 64 -0.37 -2.52 8.92
CA VAL A 64 -0.84 -3.60 8.07
C VAL A 64 0.29 -4.57 7.77
N ALA A 65 1.46 -4.05 7.43
CA ALA A 65 2.61 -4.91 7.12
C ALA A 65 2.97 -5.79 8.33
N THR A 66 2.98 -5.19 9.52
CA THR A 66 3.28 -5.94 10.73
C THR A 66 2.27 -7.06 10.96
N SER A 67 0.99 -6.78 10.76
CA SER A 67 -0.03 -7.79 10.98
C SER A 67 0.03 -8.91 9.94
N LEU A 68 0.64 -8.65 8.78
CA LEU A 68 0.80 -9.66 7.74
C LEU A 68 2.17 -10.34 7.80
N GLY A 69 3.03 -9.92 8.70
CA GLY A 69 4.38 -10.48 8.79
C GLY A 69 5.29 -10.02 7.68
N LEU A 70 4.98 -8.87 7.06
CA LEU A 70 5.79 -8.33 5.98
C LEU A 70 6.82 -7.35 6.51
N SER A 71 7.97 -7.35 5.87
CA SER A 71 9.02 -6.38 6.14
C SER A 71 8.73 -5.09 5.37
N LEU A 72 8.87 -3.94 6.05
CA LEU A 72 8.73 -2.66 5.37
C LEU A 72 9.81 -2.48 4.31
N ASP A 73 11.00 -3.01 4.58
CA ASP A 73 12.07 -2.94 3.60
C ASP A 73 11.72 -3.69 2.32
N ALA A 74 11.09 -4.85 2.46
CA ALA A 74 10.69 -5.61 1.29
C ALA A 74 9.63 -4.88 0.48
N LEU A 75 8.68 -4.25 1.17
CA LEU A 75 7.67 -3.45 0.47
C LEU A 75 8.30 -2.29 -0.27
N ALA A 76 9.21 -1.58 0.39
CA ALA A 76 9.85 -0.43 -0.21
C ALA A 76 10.72 -0.85 -1.39
N ALA A 77 11.43 -1.95 -1.26
CA ALA A 77 12.30 -2.42 -2.34
C ALA A 77 11.52 -2.71 -3.60
N GLU A 78 10.37 -3.36 -3.47
CA GLU A 78 9.58 -3.68 -4.64
C GLU A 78 9.00 -2.43 -5.29
N ALA A 79 8.54 -1.47 -4.47
CA ALA A 79 8.02 -0.23 -5.00
C ALA A 79 9.10 0.58 -5.71
N LEU A 80 10.29 0.65 -5.12
CA LEU A 80 11.38 1.42 -5.69
C LEU A 80 11.97 0.76 -6.94
N LEU A 81 12.01 -0.56 -6.97
CA LEU A 81 12.46 -1.26 -8.16
C LEU A 81 11.62 -0.90 -9.37
N THR A 82 10.33 -0.78 -9.16
CA THR A 82 9.43 -0.39 -10.23
C THR A 82 9.76 1.00 -10.75
N ASP A 83 10.02 1.94 -9.84
CA ASP A 83 10.37 3.30 -10.23
C ASP A 83 11.69 3.33 -10.99
N ILE A 84 12.67 2.58 -10.50
CA ILE A 84 13.97 2.51 -11.15
C ILE A 84 13.83 1.93 -12.55
N ALA A 85 13.05 0.87 -12.70
CA ALA A 85 12.84 0.26 -13.99
C ALA A 85 12.18 1.25 -14.96
N SER A 86 11.27 2.08 -14.46
CA SER A 86 10.62 3.07 -15.30
C SER A 86 11.59 4.15 -15.77
N THR A 87 12.58 4.48 -14.96
CA THR A 87 13.50 5.56 -15.29
C THR A 87 14.67 5.12 -16.14
N THR A 88 14.97 3.85 -16.19
CA THR A 88 16.16 3.39 -16.89
C THR A 88 15.95 3.13 -18.38
N THR A 89 14.78 3.32 -18.88
CA THR A 89 14.53 3.12 -20.31
C THR A 89 15.07 4.23 -21.19
#